data_3fb79185b5c59cc5cefc7d291562cbc5
#
_entry.id   3fb79185b5c59cc5cefc7d291562cbc5
#
_cell.length_a   1.000
_cell.length_b   1.000
_cell.length_c   1.000
_cell.angle_alpha   90.00
_cell.angle_beta   90.00
_cell.angle_gamma   90.00
#
_symmetry.space_group_name_H-M   'P 1'
#
loop_
_entity.id
_entity.type
_entity.pdbx_description
1 polymer ?
#
loop_
_entity_poly.entity_id
_entity_poly.type
_entity_poly.pdbx_seq_one_letter_code
_entity_poly.pdbx_strand_id
1 'polypeptide(L)'
;QDELIELKWLFEDVFNKNHLLFIGINSQKTNKKKIDYFNSLSIYDHNLKILNFYNKINLVPFGEFLPFENILKKFGLSVITNNYQSFSNGEERKIIDIKRDDFSLKILPLICYEIIYSGKIFNFFFLCFLIINSNE
;
A
#
# COMPACT_ATOMS: atom_id res chain seq x y z
N GLN A 1 -4.30 -25.56 5.20
CA GLN A 1 -2.82 -25.68 4.99
C GLN A 1 -2.52 -26.13 3.56
N ASP A 2 -3.35 -27.01 2.98
CA ASP A 2 -3.13 -27.55 1.65
C ASP A 2 -3.27 -26.53 0.52
N GLU A 3 -4.24 -25.59 0.61
CA GLU A 3 -4.43 -24.50 -0.35
C GLU A 3 -3.21 -23.54 -0.43
N LEU A 4 -2.55 -23.29 0.69
CA LEU A 4 -1.33 -22.45 0.72
C LEU A 4 -0.14 -23.16 0.07
N ILE A 5 -0.09 -24.48 0.16
CA ILE A 5 0.96 -25.30 -0.47
C ILE A 5 0.76 -25.33 -1.99
N GLU A 6 -0.49 -25.50 -2.46
CA GLU A 6 -0.83 -25.45 -3.89
C GLU A 6 -0.54 -24.07 -4.50
N LEU A 7 -0.90 -22.99 -3.81
CA LEU A 7 -0.58 -21.63 -4.24
C LEU A 7 0.93 -21.42 -4.36
N LYS A 8 1.69 -21.87 -3.37
CA LYS A 8 3.14 -21.73 -3.38
C LYS A 8 3.77 -22.46 -4.57
N TRP A 9 3.33 -23.68 -4.86
CA TRP A 9 3.81 -24.44 -6.00
C TRP A 9 3.50 -23.75 -7.34
N LEU A 10 2.28 -23.22 -7.51
CA LEU A 10 1.92 -22.44 -8.70
C LEU A 10 2.81 -21.20 -8.87
N PHE A 11 3.15 -20.54 -7.77
CA PHE A 11 4.05 -19.38 -7.81
C PHE A 11 5.48 -19.77 -8.19
N GLU A 12 6.00 -20.87 -7.66
CA GLU A 12 7.35 -21.36 -7.95
C GLU A 12 7.52 -21.79 -9.43
N ASP A 13 6.44 -22.26 -10.07
CA ASP A 13 6.44 -22.64 -11.47
C ASP A 13 6.40 -21.42 -12.43
N VAL A 14 5.70 -20.36 -12.04
CA VAL A 14 5.50 -19.17 -12.88
C VAL A 14 6.58 -18.11 -12.64
N PHE A 15 7.01 -17.92 -11.39
CA PHE A 15 7.91 -16.86 -10.99
C PHE A 15 9.30 -17.38 -10.66
N ASN A 16 10.31 -16.73 -11.20
CA ASN A 16 11.71 -17.04 -10.97
C ASN A 16 12.45 -15.82 -10.39
N LYS A 17 13.73 -15.95 -10.12
CA LYS A 17 14.59 -14.92 -9.52
C LYS A 17 14.58 -13.56 -10.22
N ASN A 18 14.14 -13.49 -11.49
CA ASN A 18 14.09 -12.25 -12.26
C ASN A 18 12.75 -11.50 -12.08
N HIS A 19 11.81 -12.06 -11.33
CA HIS A 19 10.49 -11.45 -11.10
C HIS A 19 10.43 -10.73 -9.75
N LEU A 20 9.72 -9.63 -9.75
CA LEU A 20 9.26 -8.91 -8.57
C LEU A 20 7.74 -8.82 -8.62
N LEU A 21 7.10 -9.06 -7.48
CA LEU A 21 5.65 -9.02 -7.36
C LEU A 21 5.26 -7.76 -6.59
N PHE A 22 4.39 -6.96 -7.20
CA PHE A 22 3.82 -5.75 -6.61
C PHE A 22 2.36 -6.02 -6.31
N ILE A 23 2.03 -6.08 -5.03
CA ILE A 23 0.69 -6.49 -4.58
C ILE A 23 0.11 -5.40 -3.70
N GLY A 24 -1.08 -4.88 -4.09
CA GLY A 24 -1.88 -4.02 -3.24
C GLY A 24 -2.57 -4.84 -2.15
N ILE A 25 -2.43 -4.43 -0.92
CA ILE A 25 -3.02 -5.12 0.24
C ILE A 25 -3.50 -4.13 1.29
N ASN A 26 -4.49 -4.55 2.07
CA ASN A 26 -4.80 -3.87 3.31
C ASN A 26 -3.92 -4.45 4.42
N SER A 27 -3.11 -3.61 5.02
CA SER A 27 -2.24 -4.01 6.13
C SER A 27 -2.71 -3.43 7.46
N GLN A 28 -2.28 -4.02 8.56
CA GLN A 28 -2.59 -3.53 9.89
C GLN A 28 -1.33 -3.46 10.77
N LYS A 29 -1.30 -2.45 11.63
CA LYS A 29 -0.25 -2.28 12.65
C LYS A 29 -0.92 -2.18 14.01
N THR A 30 -0.60 -3.10 14.89
CA THR A 30 -1.12 -3.09 16.26
C THR A 30 -0.18 -2.26 17.14
N ASN A 31 -0.67 -1.15 17.64
CA ASN A 31 -0.06 -0.35 18.70
C ASN A 31 -0.79 -0.64 20.00
N LYS A 32 -0.10 -0.61 21.12
CA LYS A 32 -0.53 -1.04 22.48
C LYS A 32 -2.02 -0.99 22.83
N LYS A 33 -2.84 -0.15 22.18
CA LYS A 33 -4.29 0.01 22.42
C LYS A 33 -5.13 0.24 21.17
N LYS A 34 -4.50 0.30 19.98
CA LYS A 34 -5.19 0.65 18.73
C LYS A 34 -4.64 -0.18 17.59
N ILE A 35 -5.54 -0.61 16.72
CA ILE A 35 -5.18 -1.22 15.44
C ILE A 35 -5.33 -0.13 14.37
N ASP A 36 -4.24 0.17 13.70
CA ASP A 36 -4.23 1.07 12.56
C ASP A 36 -4.25 0.24 11.27
N TYR A 37 -5.15 0.58 10.35
CA TYR A 37 -5.29 -0.07 9.05
C TYR A 37 -4.72 0.83 7.97
N PHE A 38 -4.03 0.25 7.00
CA PHE A 38 -3.40 0.99 5.91
C PHE A 38 -3.76 0.36 4.57
N ASN A 39 -3.99 1.21 3.58
CA ASN A 39 -3.96 0.83 2.18
C ASN A 39 -2.49 0.80 1.75
N SER A 40 -1.99 -0.37 1.35
CA SER A 40 -0.55 -0.60 1.21
C SER A 40 -0.20 -1.24 -0.13
N LEU A 41 1.00 -0.94 -0.62
CA LEU A 41 1.68 -1.64 -1.69
C LEU A 41 2.83 -2.43 -1.10
N SER A 42 2.84 -3.74 -1.27
CA SER A 42 3.94 -4.60 -0.84
C SER A 42 4.69 -5.18 -2.03
N ILE A 43 6.00 -5.26 -1.90
CA ILE A 43 6.91 -5.76 -2.93
C ILE A 43 7.51 -7.06 -2.43
N TYR A 44 7.34 -8.11 -3.22
CA TYR A 44 7.82 -9.45 -2.89
C TYR A 44 8.84 -9.92 -3.92
N ASP A 45 9.71 -10.80 -3.50
CA ASP A 45 10.52 -11.60 -4.41
C ASP A 45 9.74 -12.83 -4.91
N HIS A 46 10.37 -13.62 -5.78
CA HIS A 46 9.80 -14.85 -6.34
C HIS A 46 9.47 -15.93 -5.28
N ASN A 47 10.03 -15.85 -4.09
CA ASN A 47 9.74 -16.75 -2.97
C ASN A 47 8.66 -16.20 -2.03
N LEU A 48 7.95 -15.16 -2.45
CA LEU A 48 6.96 -14.44 -1.64
C LEU A 48 7.52 -13.82 -0.36
N LYS A 49 8.80 -13.55 -0.33
CA LYS A 49 9.43 -12.81 0.75
C LYS A 49 9.24 -11.32 0.54
N ILE A 50 8.75 -10.62 1.56
CA ILE A 50 8.59 -9.16 1.51
C ILE A 50 9.97 -8.51 1.43
N LEU A 51 10.18 -7.73 0.37
CA LEU A 51 11.37 -6.91 0.18
C LEU A 51 11.19 -5.50 0.71
N ASN A 52 10.01 -4.93 0.45
CA ASN A 52 9.66 -3.60 0.92
C ASN A 52 8.14 -3.42 0.92
N PHE A 53 7.66 -2.34 1.56
CA PHE A 53 6.26 -1.96 1.50
C PHE A 53 6.11 -0.44 1.60
N TYR A 54 4.98 0.05 1.14
CA TYR A 54 4.59 1.45 1.21
C TYR A 54 3.14 1.56 1.69
N ASN A 55 2.89 2.39 2.68
CA ASN A 55 1.56 2.73 3.15
C ASN A 55 1.12 4.05 2.53
N LYS A 56 -0.05 4.06 1.93
CA LYS A 56 -0.63 5.23 1.27
C LYS A 56 -0.68 6.43 2.22
N ILE A 57 -0.20 7.58 1.74
CA ILE A 57 -0.13 8.81 2.55
C ILE A 57 -1.37 9.68 2.31
N ASN A 58 -1.72 9.89 1.04
CA ASN A 58 -2.83 10.75 0.70
C ASN A 58 -4.11 9.93 0.56
N LEU A 59 -4.87 9.83 1.63
CA LEU A 59 -6.14 9.11 1.66
C LEU A 59 -7.25 9.90 0.97
N VAL A 60 -8.21 9.17 0.39
CA VAL A 60 -9.38 9.75 -0.27
C VAL A 60 -10.46 10.02 0.78
N PRO A 61 -10.92 11.29 0.92
CA PRO A 61 -12.02 11.62 1.82
C PRO A 61 -13.28 10.85 1.44
N PHE A 62 -14.04 10.39 2.44
CA PHE A 62 -15.27 9.59 2.33
C PHE A 62 -15.10 8.18 1.73
N GLY A 63 -13.99 7.90 1.03
CA GLY A 63 -13.64 6.57 0.55
C GLY A 63 -12.76 5.80 1.51
N GLU A 64 -11.73 6.43 2.04
CA GLU A 64 -10.72 5.80 2.88
C GLU A 64 -10.68 6.33 4.32
N PHE A 65 -11.22 7.53 4.53
CA PHE A 65 -11.43 8.08 5.88
C PHE A 65 -12.64 9.01 5.90
N LEU A 66 -13.25 9.16 7.09
CA LEU A 66 -14.34 10.11 7.29
C LEU A 66 -13.78 11.43 7.80
N PRO A 67 -13.82 12.50 6.97
CA PRO A 67 -13.47 13.82 7.46
C PRO A 67 -14.52 14.28 8.49
N PHE A 68 -14.06 15.00 9.51
CA PHE A 68 -14.93 15.55 10.56
C PHE A 68 -15.76 14.51 11.34
N GLU A 69 -15.25 13.27 11.52
CA GLU A 69 -15.93 12.17 12.21
C GLU A 69 -16.55 12.61 13.56
N ASN A 70 -15.81 13.42 14.35
CA ASN A 70 -16.28 13.93 15.62
C ASN A 70 -17.50 14.86 15.51
N ILE A 71 -17.60 15.60 14.39
CA ILE A 71 -18.73 16.49 14.11
C ILE A 71 -19.92 15.64 13.68
N LEU A 72 -19.71 14.68 12.78
CA LEU A 72 -20.75 13.76 12.31
C LEU A 72 -21.39 12.98 13.48
N LYS A 73 -20.60 12.53 14.44
CA LYS A 73 -21.08 11.88 15.66
C LYS A 73 -21.99 12.81 16.49
N LYS A 74 -21.65 14.10 16.62
CA LYS A 74 -22.46 15.08 17.33
C LYS A 74 -23.81 15.36 16.66
N PHE A 75 -23.89 15.25 15.34
CA PHE A 75 -25.14 15.41 14.57
C PHE A 75 -25.97 14.12 14.50
N GLY A 76 -25.67 13.10 15.29
CA GLY A 76 -26.45 11.86 15.34
C GLY A 76 -26.19 10.88 14.20
N LEU A 77 -25.18 11.13 13.37
CA LEU A 77 -24.78 10.24 12.26
C LEU A 77 -23.86 9.11 12.74
N SER A 78 -24.06 8.66 13.97
CA SER A 78 -23.25 7.60 14.59
C SER A 78 -23.29 6.26 13.83
N VAL A 79 -24.40 5.98 13.13
CA VAL A 79 -24.54 4.74 12.32
C VAL A 79 -23.51 4.70 11.20
N ILE A 80 -23.23 5.84 10.57
CA ILE A 80 -22.24 5.94 9.49
C ILE A 80 -20.83 5.82 10.08
N THR A 81 -20.58 6.47 11.23
CA THR A 81 -19.23 6.50 11.82
C THR A 81 -18.84 5.20 12.50
N ASN A 82 -19.79 4.49 13.11
CA ASN A 82 -19.50 3.27 13.87
C ASN A 82 -19.21 2.05 12.95
N ASN A 83 -19.74 2.04 11.74
CA ASN A 83 -19.54 0.97 10.77
C ASN A 83 -18.42 1.28 9.74
N TYR A 84 -17.81 2.46 9.83
CA TYR A 84 -16.79 2.89 8.90
C TYR A 84 -15.40 2.65 9.48
N GLN A 85 -14.64 1.78 8.81
CA GLN A 85 -13.26 1.51 9.16
C GLN A 85 -12.34 2.42 8.36
N SER A 86 -11.91 3.52 8.99
CA SER A 86 -10.99 4.46 8.37
C SER A 86 -9.59 3.88 8.28
N PHE A 87 -8.93 4.09 7.15
CA PHE A 87 -7.49 3.87 7.02
C PHE A 87 -6.71 4.96 7.74
N SER A 88 -5.52 4.61 8.17
CA SER A 88 -4.51 5.54 8.70
C SER A 88 -3.55 5.97 7.61
N ASN A 89 -3.08 7.21 7.68
CA ASN A 89 -2.07 7.71 6.75
C ASN A 89 -0.72 7.02 6.97
N GLY A 90 -0.03 6.71 5.87
CA GLY A 90 1.37 6.34 5.91
C GLY A 90 2.24 7.49 6.43
N GLU A 91 3.44 7.17 6.91
CA GLU A 91 4.34 8.14 7.52
C GLU A 91 5.07 8.99 6.47
N GLU A 92 5.64 8.35 5.45
CA GLU A 92 6.52 9.01 4.50
C GLU A 92 6.52 8.30 3.14
N ARG A 93 6.62 9.09 2.06
CA ARG A 93 6.90 8.59 0.71
C ARG A 93 8.39 8.66 0.44
N LYS A 94 8.99 7.50 0.26
CA LYS A 94 10.40 7.36 -0.09
C LYS A 94 10.55 6.61 -1.41
N ILE A 95 11.61 6.93 -2.13
CA ILE A 95 12.04 6.07 -3.22
C ILE A 95 12.49 4.75 -2.62
N ILE A 96 11.89 3.67 -3.09
CA ILE A 96 12.28 2.31 -2.76
C ILE A 96 13.37 1.89 -3.74
N ASP A 97 14.55 1.60 -3.22
CA ASP A 97 15.69 1.11 -4.01
C ASP A 97 15.82 -0.40 -3.80
N ILE A 98 15.51 -1.17 -4.85
CA ILE A 98 15.65 -2.63 -4.86
C ILE A 98 16.89 -2.97 -5.67
N LYS A 99 17.89 -3.49 -4.99
CA LYS A 99 19.14 -3.96 -5.59
C LYS A 99 19.14 -5.48 -5.68
N ARG A 100 19.42 -5.98 -6.85
CA ARG A 100 19.66 -7.38 -7.17
C ARG A 100 21.03 -7.51 -7.84
N ASP A 101 21.51 -8.73 -7.97
CA ASP A 101 22.84 -8.98 -8.56
C ASP A 101 22.93 -8.47 -10.01
N ASP A 102 21.83 -8.57 -10.76
CA ASP A 102 21.76 -8.25 -12.20
C ASP A 102 21.14 -6.88 -12.49
N PHE A 103 20.44 -6.24 -11.52
CA PHE A 103 19.76 -4.95 -11.75
C PHE A 103 19.51 -4.15 -10.47
N SER A 104 19.33 -2.86 -10.65
CA SER A 104 18.87 -1.94 -9.61
C SER A 104 17.61 -1.23 -10.08
N LEU A 105 16.57 -1.25 -9.27
CA LEU A 105 15.28 -0.65 -9.58
C LEU A 105 14.92 0.38 -8.53
N LYS A 106 14.70 1.63 -8.96
CA LYS A 106 14.19 2.71 -8.10
C LYS A 106 12.72 2.92 -8.38
N ILE A 107 11.91 2.83 -7.34
CA ILE A 107 10.45 2.87 -7.41
C ILE A 107 9.94 4.02 -6.58
N LEU A 108 9.11 4.89 -7.18
CA LEU A 108 8.29 5.83 -6.44
C LEU A 108 6.89 5.23 -6.30
N PRO A 109 6.50 4.76 -5.10
CA PRO A 109 5.21 4.14 -4.91
C PRO A 109 4.11 5.19 -4.88
N LEU A 110 3.04 4.94 -5.65
CA LEU A 110 1.83 5.74 -5.67
C LEU A 110 0.62 4.80 -5.70
N ILE A 111 -0.38 5.07 -4.87
CA ILE A 111 -1.60 4.28 -4.81
C ILE A 111 -2.77 5.16 -5.25
N CYS A 112 -3.49 4.73 -6.31
CA CYS A 112 -4.71 5.38 -6.81
C CYS A 112 -4.51 6.88 -7.08
N TYR A 113 -5.29 7.76 -6.45
CA TYR A 113 -5.27 9.21 -6.65
C TYR A 113 -3.98 9.93 -6.24
N GLU A 114 -3.02 9.25 -5.63
CA GLU A 114 -1.76 9.90 -5.27
C GLU A 114 -0.99 10.46 -6.47
N ILE A 115 -1.23 9.91 -7.66
CA ILE A 115 -0.64 10.41 -8.92
C ILE A 115 -1.09 11.83 -9.24
N ILE A 116 -2.29 12.23 -8.82
CA ILE A 116 -2.86 13.56 -9.08
C ILE A 116 -2.11 14.65 -8.30
N TYR A 117 -1.52 14.30 -7.18
CA TYR A 117 -0.70 15.22 -6.37
C TYR A 117 0.69 15.43 -6.95
N SER A 118 0.77 15.53 -8.27
CA SER A 118 2.01 15.61 -9.06
C SER A 118 2.94 16.76 -8.67
N GLY A 119 2.41 17.88 -8.15
CA GLY A 119 3.24 19.00 -7.65
C GLY A 119 4.23 18.62 -6.54
N LYS A 120 4.04 17.48 -5.87
CA LYS A 120 4.96 16.91 -4.88
C LYS A 120 5.90 15.84 -5.47
N ILE A 121 5.70 15.44 -6.72
CA ILE A 121 6.47 14.40 -7.40
C ILE A 121 7.66 14.99 -8.14
N PHE A 122 7.59 16.25 -8.59
CA PHE A 122 8.59 16.89 -9.44
C PHE A 122 9.98 17.08 -8.82
N ASN A 123 10.16 16.90 -7.53
CA ASN A 123 11.47 16.94 -6.90
C ASN A 123 12.30 15.65 -7.05
N PHE A 124 11.77 14.65 -7.74
CA PHE A 124 12.43 13.35 -7.94
C PHE A 124 12.87 13.21 -9.41
N PHE A 125 13.88 13.96 -9.80
CA PHE A 125 14.49 13.88 -11.14
C PHE A 125 15.41 12.65 -11.28
N PHE A 126 14.88 11.44 -11.18
CA PHE A 126 15.60 10.22 -11.59
C PHE A 126 14.62 9.16 -12.08
N LEU A 127 15.07 8.33 -13.03
CA LEU A 127 14.34 7.22 -13.63
C LEU A 127 13.63 6.36 -12.57
N CYS A 128 12.43 6.77 -12.21
CA CYS A 128 11.58 6.03 -11.29
C CYS A 128 10.45 5.40 -12.09
N PHE A 129 10.27 4.10 -11.95
CA PHE A 129 9.05 3.47 -12.42
C PHE A 129 7.89 3.91 -11.53
N LEU A 130 6.87 4.46 -12.16
CA LEU A 130 5.64 4.84 -11.52
C LEU A 130 4.77 3.58 -11.41
N ILE A 131 4.52 3.11 -10.20
CA ILE A 131 3.60 2.00 -9.97
C ILE A 131 2.31 2.57 -9.40
N ILE A 132 1.25 2.44 -10.19
CA ILE A 132 -0.10 2.80 -9.81
C ILE A 132 -0.81 1.50 -9.44
N ASN A 133 -1.24 1.40 -8.21
CA ASN A 133 -2.12 0.34 -7.77
C ASN A 133 -3.51 0.92 -7.52
N SER A 134 -4.51 0.46 -8.25
CA SER A 134 -5.92 0.73 -7.98
C SER A 134 -6.50 -0.51 -7.30
N ASN A 135 -6.78 -0.44 -6.02
CA ASN A 135 -7.62 -1.42 -5.35
C ASN A 135 -9.08 -1.02 -5.62
N GLU A 136 -9.75 -1.74 -6.51
CA GLU A 136 -11.21 -1.76 -6.60
C GLU A 136 -11.77 -2.82 -5.64
#